data_09345f3e1d99379bb3d88285e89c5a84
#
_entry.id   09345f3e1d99379bb3d88285e89c5a84
#
_cell.length_a   1.000
_cell.length_b   1.000
_cell.length_c   1.000
_cell.angle_alpha   90.00
_cell.angle_beta   90.00
_cell.angle_gamma   90.00
#
_symmetry.space_group_name_H-M   'P 1'
#
loop_
_entity.id
_entity.type
_entity.pdbx_description
1 polymer ?
#
loop_
_entity_poly.entity_id
_entity_poly.type
_entity_poly.pdbx_seq_one_letter_code
_entity_poly.pdbx_strand_id
1 'polypeptide(L)'
;MLQLLLACVIAVVIIAVVRWQQNQRGADAPTQPSWQFPAQLDPTDFVSSTGQWLVVVFTSSTCSTCADVAAKAEVLASSAVSVTTVDYLEQVDLHQRYEIDAVPTAVIADENGVVKRGFIGPVTATDLWAGLAEVREPGSSGTTDGCSSAD
;
A
#
# COMPACT_ATOMS: atom_id res chain seq x y z
N MET A 1 -14.93 15.31 -57.57
CA MET A 1 -13.57 14.90 -57.26
C MET A 1 -12.94 15.84 -56.22
N LEU A 2 -12.85 17.15 -56.48
CA LEU A 2 -12.23 18.13 -55.53
C LEU A 2 -12.92 18.21 -54.16
N GLN A 3 -14.27 18.14 -54.08
CA GLN A 3 -14.99 18.11 -52.81
C GLN A 3 -14.73 16.85 -51.97
N LEU A 4 -14.57 15.71 -52.61
CA LEU A 4 -14.21 14.47 -51.90
C LEU A 4 -12.79 14.53 -51.29
N LEU A 5 -11.85 15.07 -52.04
CA LEU A 5 -10.47 15.26 -51.54
C LEU A 5 -10.43 16.25 -50.36
N LEU A 6 -11.21 17.34 -50.44
CA LEU A 6 -11.31 18.32 -49.33
C LEU A 6 -11.89 17.67 -48.07
N ALA A 7 -12.96 16.88 -48.24
CA ALA A 7 -13.60 16.18 -47.12
C ALA A 7 -12.63 15.17 -46.46
N CYS A 8 -11.86 14.43 -47.23
CA CYS A 8 -10.85 13.50 -46.70
C CYS A 8 -9.74 14.22 -45.93
N VAL A 9 -9.25 15.35 -46.43
CA VAL A 9 -8.23 16.14 -45.75
C VAL A 9 -8.75 16.68 -44.41
N ILE A 10 -9.99 17.20 -44.37
CA ILE A 10 -10.61 17.69 -43.14
C ILE A 10 -10.76 16.54 -42.12
N ALA A 11 -11.22 15.34 -42.57
CA ALA A 11 -11.37 14.19 -41.68
C ALA A 11 -10.03 13.75 -41.08
N VAL A 12 -8.95 13.71 -41.87
CA VAL A 12 -7.61 13.35 -41.38
C VAL A 12 -7.09 14.37 -40.36
N VAL A 13 -7.28 15.67 -40.62
CA VAL A 13 -6.90 16.75 -39.67
C VAL A 13 -7.68 16.62 -38.36
N ILE A 14 -8.98 16.38 -38.41
CA ILE A 14 -9.80 16.20 -37.20
C ILE A 14 -9.31 14.98 -36.40
N ILE A 15 -9.06 13.85 -37.06
CA ILE A 15 -8.54 12.63 -36.40
C ILE A 15 -7.18 12.90 -35.77
N ALA A 16 -6.29 13.61 -36.47
CA ALA A 16 -4.97 13.94 -35.97
C ALA A 16 -5.06 14.87 -34.72
N VAL A 17 -5.93 15.88 -34.76
CA VAL A 17 -6.15 16.81 -33.64
C VAL A 17 -6.76 16.07 -32.43
N VAL A 18 -7.76 15.22 -32.66
CA VAL A 18 -8.39 14.43 -31.60
C VAL A 18 -7.37 13.46 -30.97
N ARG A 19 -6.55 12.77 -31.75
CA ARG A 19 -5.50 11.90 -31.23
C ARG A 19 -4.41 12.67 -30.47
N TRP A 20 -4.05 13.85 -30.97
CA TRP A 20 -3.09 14.70 -30.27
C TRP A 20 -3.63 15.22 -28.94
N GLN A 21 -4.91 15.65 -28.90
CA GLN A 21 -5.59 16.04 -27.66
C GLN A 21 -5.75 14.85 -26.68
N GLN A 22 -6.05 13.66 -27.18
CA GLN A 22 -6.11 12.45 -26.33
C GLN A 22 -4.75 12.08 -25.76
N ASN A 23 -3.68 12.29 -26.52
CA ASN A 23 -2.33 12.03 -26.06
C ASN A 23 -1.79 13.12 -25.11
N GLN A 24 -2.37 14.33 -25.15
CA GLN A 24 -2.09 15.43 -24.20
C GLN A 24 -3.01 15.41 -22.97
N ARG A 25 -4.09 14.65 -23.00
CA ARG A 25 -4.83 14.31 -21.79
C ARG A 25 -3.95 13.26 -21.09
N GLY A 26 -2.95 13.74 -20.36
CA GLY A 26 -2.38 12.95 -19.29
C GLY A 26 -3.55 12.35 -18.51
N ALA A 27 -3.44 11.07 -18.14
CA ALA A 27 -4.41 10.47 -17.22
C ALA A 27 -4.77 11.52 -16.18
N ASP A 28 -6.05 11.78 -15.98
CA ASP A 28 -6.51 12.70 -14.95
C ASP A 28 -5.71 12.38 -13.70
N ALA A 29 -4.93 13.36 -13.23
CA ALA A 29 -4.15 13.17 -12.02
C ALA A 29 -5.16 12.68 -10.97
N PRO A 30 -4.92 11.52 -10.35
CA PRO A 30 -5.82 11.02 -9.32
C PRO A 30 -6.03 12.16 -8.35
N THR A 31 -7.26 12.56 -8.15
CA THR A 31 -7.66 13.68 -7.29
C THR A 31 -7.28 13.45 -5.83
N GLN A 32 -6.84 12.24 -5.52
CA GLN A 32 -6.13 11.89 -4.28
C GLN A 32 -4.97 10.95 -4.66
N PRO A 33 -3.76 11.14 -4.12
CA PRO A 33 -2.72 10.13 -4.24
C PRO A 33 -3.30 8.84 -3.64
N SER A 34 -3.59 7.87 -4.49
CA SER A 34 -3.93 6.52 -4.05
C SER A 34 -2.63 5.89 -3.54
N TRP A 35 -2.25 6.22 -2.32
CA TRP A 35 -1.15 5.55 -1.66
C TRP A 35 -1.52 4.09 -1.54
N GLN A 36 -0.75 3.25 -2.19
CA GLN A 36 -0.97 1.81 -2.20
C GLN A 36 0.18 1.15 -1.45
N PHE A 37 -0.15 0.10 -0.74
CA PHE A 37 0.86 -0.80 -0.22
C PHE A 37 0.94 -2.03 -1.13
N PRO A 38 2.08 -2.74 -1.17
CA PRO A 38 2.25 -3.91 -2.03
C PRO A 38 1.24 -5.01 -1.68
N ALA A 39 0.72 -5.69 -2.69
CA ALA A 39 -0.18 -6.84 -2.49
C ALA A 39 0.58 -8.12 -2.12
N GLN A 40 1.89 -8.18 -2.47
CA GLN A 40 2.74 -9.34 -2.30
C GLN A 40 4.14 -8.91 -1.87
N LEU A 41 4.68 -9.59 -0.89
CA LEU A 41 6.07 -9.52 -0.47
C LEU A 41 6.77 -10.85 -0.79
N ASP A 42 8.08 -10.82 -0.97
CA ASP A 42 8.91 -12.04 -0.97
C ASP A 42 9.46 -12.24 0.45
N PRO A 43 9.04 -13.28 1.19
CA PRO A 43 9.52 -13.49 2.54
C PRO A 43 11.05 -13.64 2.65
N THR A 44 11.72 -14.02 1.57
CA THR A 44 13.19 -14.20 1.54
C THR A 44 13.95 -12.86 1.57
N ASP A 45 13.31 -11.75 1.26
CA ASP A 45 13.89 -10.41 1.38
C ASP A 45 14.00 -9.95 2.85
N PHE A 46 13.33 -10.65 3.78
CA PHE A 46 13.25 -10.27 5.19
C PHE A 46 13.91 -11.33 6.07
N VAL A 47 15.07 -11.03 6.62
CA VAL A 47 16.01 -11.96 7.29
C VAL A 47 15.41 -12.74 8.46
N SER A 48 14.28 -12.31 9.01
CA SER A 48 13.67 -12.92 10.20
C SER A 48 12.30 -13.56 9.95
N SER A 49 11.94 -13.84 8.69
CA SER A 49 10.61 -14.37 8.35
C SER A 49 10.47 -15.87 8.67
N THR A 50 10.56 -16.21 9.96
CA THR A 50 10.37 -17.60 10.44
C THR A 50 8.97 -17.83 11.03
N GLY A 51 8.19 -16.76 11.20
CA GLY A 51 6.83 -16.82 11.73
C GLY A 51 5.78 -17.14 10.67
N GLN A 52 4.59 -17.50 11.12
CA GLN A 52 3.41 -17.67 10.26
C GLN A 52 2.91 -16.34 9.67
N TRP A 53 3.25 -15.24 10.34
CA TRP A 53 2.89 -13.88 9.96
C TRP A 53 4.14 -13.01 9.86
N LEU A 54 4.17 -12.15 8.85
CA LEU A 54 5.24 -11.19 8.63
C LEU A 54 4.68 -9.77 8.71
N VAL A 55 5.22 -8.97 9.61
CA VAL A 55 4.95 -7.52 9.70
C VAL A 55 6.17 -6.78 9.18
N VAL A 56 6.01 -5.99 8.14
CA VAL A 56 7.08 -5.15 7.59
C VAL A 56 6.71 -3.69 7.75
N VAL A 57 7.62 -2.92 8.32
CA VAL A 57 7.47 -1.47 8.48
C VAL A 57 8.52 -0.77 7.61
N PHE A 58 8.07 -0.14 6.55
CA PHE A 58 8.91 0.70 5.70
C PHE A 58 9.03 2.08 6.33
N THR A 59 10.27 2.52 6.54
CA THR A 59 10.61 3.73 7.27
C THR A 59 11.63 4.58 6.52
N SER A 60 11.93 5.76 7.08
CA SER A 60 13.09 6.56 6.72
C SER A 60 13.63 7.21 7.98
N SER A 61 14.94 7.24 8.12
CA SER A 61 15.62 7.91 9.25
C SER A 61 15.38 9.42 9.29
N THR A 62 14.89 10.03 8.21
CA THR A 62 14.48 11.45 8.17
C THR A 62 13.01 11.67 8.54
N CYS A 63 12.24 10.62 8.75
CA CYS A 63 10.82 10.66 9.05
C CYS A 63 10.59 10.68 10.57
N SER A 64 10.03 11.75 11.08
CA SER A 64 9.84 11.94 12.53
C SER A 64 8.86 10.97 13.20
N THR A 65 7.89 10.44 12.44
CA THR A 65 6.86 9.51 12.95
C THR A 65 7.21 8.04 12.74
N CYS A 66 8.21 7.75 11.91
CA CYS A 66 8.58 6.37 11.53
C CYS A 66 9.09 5.57 12.73
N ALA A 67 9.92 6.16 13.57
CA ALA A 67 10.45 5.49 14.76
C ALA A 67 9.35 5.07 15.75
N ASP A 68 8.32 5.88 15.89
CA ASP A 68 7.17 5.59 16.75
C ASP A 68 6.34 4.42 16.20
N VAL A 69 6.10 4.38 14.88
CA VAL A 69 5.38 3.26 14.23
C VAL A 69 6.20 1.97 14.30
N ALA A 70 7.52 2.04 14.05
CA ALA A 70 8.40 0.89 14.16
C ALA A 70 8.41 0.30 15.59
N ALA A 71 8.54 1.16 16.62
CA ALA A 71 8.49 0.72 18.00
C ALA A 71 7.15 0.06 18.39
N LYS A 72 6.03 0.56 17.87
CA LYS A 72 4.70 -0.06 18.08
C LYS A 72 4.58 -1.42 17.36
N ALA A 73 5.15 -1.55 16.17
CA ALA A 73 5.15 -2.81 15.43
C ALA A 73 6.02 -3.87 16.11
N GLU A 74 7.17 -3.48 16.68
CA GLU A 74 8.10 -4.39 17.36
C GLU A 74 7.44 -5.16 18.50
N VAL A 75 6.46 -4.56 19.18
CA VAL A 75 5.70 -5.20 20.27
C VAL A 75 4.83 -6.36 19.76
N LEU A 76 4.55 -6.44 18.47
CA LEU A 76 3.81 -7.57 17.86
C LEU A 76 4.68 -8.82 17.69
N ALA A 77 6.00 -8.70 17.81
CA ALA A 77 6.91 -9.80 17.60
C ALA A 77 6.63 -10.97 18.57
N SER A 78 6.58 -12.17 18.03
CA SER A 78 6.32 -13.41 18.78
C SER A 78 6.86 -14.62 18.00
N SER A 79 6.73 -15.81 18.55
CA SER A 79 7.10 -17.03 17.81
C SER A 79 6.31 -17.25 16.51
N ALA A 80 5.11 -16.65 16.41
CA ALA A 80 4.26 -16.74 15.23
C ALA A 80 4.30 -15.49 14.32
N VAL A 81 4.88 -14.39 14.79
CA VAL A 81 4.91 -13.10 14.09
C VAL A 81 6.33 -12.59 14.01
N SER A 82 6.87 -12.52 12.81
CA SER A 82 8.15 -11.88 12.53
C SER A 82 7.90 -10.38 12.24
N VAL A 83 8.70 -9.51 12.83
CA VAL A 83 8.64 -8.06 12.58
C VAL A 83 9.96 -7.62 11.97
N THR A 84 9.91 -6.85 10.90
CA THR A 84 11.09 -6.30 10.23
C THR A 84 10.87 -4.84 9.89
N THR A 85 11.84 -4.00 10.22
CA THR A 85 11.87 -2.59 9.81
C THR A 85 12.84 -2.42 8.64
N VAL A 86 12.39 -1.73 7.59
CA VAL A 86 13.15 -1.46 6.37
C VAL A 86 13.35 0.04 6.23
N ASP A 87 14.57 0.52 6.50
CA ASP A 87 14.90 1.95 6.35
C ASP A 87 15.25 2.28 4.90
N TYR A 88 14.70 3.40 4.39
CA TYR A 88 14.89 3.84 3.01
C TYR A 88 16.36 4.05 2.66
N LEU A 89 17.17 4.64 3.55
CA LEU A 89 18.57 4.94 3.25
C LEU A 89 19.45 3.68 3.24
N GLU A 90 19.08 2.66 3.98
CA GLU A 90 19.83 1.41 4.08
C GLU A 90 19.39 0.40 3.02
N GLN A 91 18.11 0.41 2.65
CA GLN A 91 17.49 -0.62 1.80
C GLN A 91 16.59 0.02 0.73
N VAL A 92 17.15 0.98 -0.02
CA VAL A 92 16.44 1.69 -1.10
C VAL A 92 15.87 0.73 -2.15
N ASP A 93 16.55 -0.37 -2.42
CA ASP A 93 16.14 -1.37 -3.41
C ASP A 93 14.81 -2.05 -3.02
N LEU A 94 14.60 -2.30 -1.73
CA LEU A 94 13.34 -2.87 -1.24
C LEU A 94 12.19 -1.86 -1.33
N HIS A 95 12.44 -0.58 -1.05
CA HIS A 95 11.43 0.46 -1.24
C HIS A 95 11.02 0.58 -2.70
N GLN A 96 11.98 0.54 -3.63
CA GLN A 96 11.70 0.57 -5.06
C GLN A 96 10.99 -0.71 -5.54
N ARG A 97 11.46 -1.89 -5.10
CA ARG A 97 10.88 -3.19 -5.47
C ARG A 97 9.41 -3.30 -5.08
N TYR A 98 9.06 -2.78 -3.92
CA TYR A 98 7.70 -2.82 -3.38
C TYR A 98 6.89 -1.54 -3.63
N GLU A 99 7.43 -0.61 -4.46
CA GLU A 99 6.76 0.63 -4.86
C GLU A 99 6.25 1.44 -3.65
N ILE A 100 7.11 1.57 -2.63
CA ILE A 100 6.76 2.32 -1.42
C ILE A 100 6.91 3.81 -1.66
N ASP A 101 5.80 4.50 -1.84
CA ASP A 101 5.74 5.95 -2.14
C ASP A 101 5.64 6.82 -0.88
N ALA A 102 5.29 6.24 0.25
CA ALA A 102 5.10 6.98 1.50
C ALA A 102 5.62 6.19 2.71
N VAL A 103 6.17 6.91 3.69
CA VAL A 103 6.61 6.33 4.97
C VAL A 103 6.03 7.14 6.14
N PRO A 104 5.70 6.50 7.26
CA PRO A 104 5.76 5.06 7.49
C PRO A 104 4.68 4.29 6.72
N THR A 105 5.01 3.12 6.20
CA THR A 105 4.04 2.15 5.69
C THR A 105 4.26 0.84 6.40
N ALA A 106 3.23 0.33 7.07
CA ALA A 106 3.25 -0.96 7.74
C ALA A 106 2.33 -1.94 7.02
N VAL A 107 2.81 -3.14 6.75
CA VAL A 107 2.03 -4.21 6.10
C VAL A 107 2.11 -5.49 6.90
N ILE A 108 1.03 -6.25 6.89
CA ILE A 108 0.89 -7.55 7.52
C ILE A 108 0.64 -8.58 6.43
N ALA A 109 1.54 -9.53 6.29
CA ALA A 109 1.49 -10.60 5.30
C ALA A 109 1.44 -11.98 5.94
N ASP A 110 0.91 -12.96 5.21
CA ASP A 110 0.96 -14.36 5.60
C ASP A 110 2.33 -15.00 5.31
N GLU A 111 2.49 -16.28 5.62
CA GLU A 111 3.70 -17.07 5.40
C GLU A 111 4.17 -17.14 3.94
N ASN A 112 3.24 -16.92 2.99
CA ASN A 112 3.53 -16.87 1.55
C ASN A 112 3.84 -15.45 1.08
N GLY A 113 3.86 -14.47 1.98
CA GLY A 113 4.08 -13.06 1.69
C GLY A 113 2.87 -12.33 1.10
N VAL A 114 1.67 -12.95 1.06
CA VAL A 114 0.47 -12.27 0.62
C VAL A 114 0.05 -11.24 1.65
N VAL A 115 0.05 -9.97 1.28
CA VAL A 115 -0.34 -8.88 2.17
C VAL A 115 -1.84 -8.91 2.42
N LYS A 116 -2.22 -9.04 3.68
CA LYS A 116 -3.63 -9.09 4.13
C LYS A 116 -4.10 -7.74 4.64
N ARG A 117 -3.21 -6.93 5.19
CA ARG A 117 -3.53 -5.62 5.77
C ARG A 117 -2.36 -4.66 5.58
N GLY A 118 -2.67 -3.39 5.32
CA GLY A 118 -1.67 -2.33 5.24
C GLY A 118 -2.15 -1.05 5.91
N PHE A 119 -1.20 -0.27 6.40
CA PHE A 119 -1.40 1.04 7.03
C PHE A 119 -0.38 2.00 6.44
N ILE A 120 -0.83 3.17 6.01
CA ILE A 120 0.03 4.22 5.47
C ILE A 120 -0.07 5.44 6.36
N GLY A 121 1.08 5.95 6.79
CA GLY A 121 1.17 7.06 7.74
C GLY A 121 1.17 6.60 9.20
N PRO A 122 1.03 7.55 10.14
CA PRO A 122 0.99 7.25 11.55
C PRO A 122 -0.16 6.29 11.90
N VAL A 123 0.15 5.24 12.66
CA VAL A 123 -0.80 4.24 13.12
C VAL A 123 -0.72 4.06 14.62
N THR A 124 -1.84 3.75 15.28
CA THR A 124 -1.86 3.44 16.71
C THR A 124 -1.48 1.98 16.97
N ALA A 125 -0.97 1.71 18.18
CA ALA A 125 -0.72 0.33 18.59
C ALA A 125 -1.99 -0.52 18.54
N THR A 126 -3.13 0.05 18.92
CA THR A 126 -4.44 -0.62 18.88
C THR A 126 -4.82 -1.02 17.47
N ASP A 127 -4.61 -0.14 16.47
CA ASP A 127 -4.94 -0.46 15.07
C ASP A 127 -4.03 -1.55 14.51
N LEU A 128 -2.74 -1.54 14.85
CA LEU A 128 -1.80 -2.60 14.47
C LEU A 128 -2.21 -3.95 15.08
N TRP A 129 -2.55 -3.97 16.39
CA TRP A 129 -3.02 -5.18 17.05
C TRP A 129 -4.34 -5.68 16.46
N ALA A 130 -5.31 -4.78 16.26
CA ALA A 130 -6.59 -5.11 15.64
C ALA A 130 -6.40 -5.66 14.21
N GLY A 131 -5.53 -5.03 13.42
CA GLY A 131 -5.19 -5.50 12.07
C GLY A 131 -4.55 -6.88 12.06
N LEU A 132 -3.64 -7.16 12.99
CA LEU A 132 -3.04 -8.49 13.13
C LEU A 132 -4.07 -9.53 13.60
N ALA A 133 -4.90 -9.19 14.56
CA ALA A 133 -5.96 -10.09 15.05
C ALA A 133 -6.94 -10.44 13.92
N GLU A 134 -7.38 -9.45 13.15
CA GLU A 134 -8.31 -9.63 12.03
C GLU A 134 -7.74 -10.55 10.94
N VAL A 135 -6.45 -10.44 10.61
CA VAL A 135 -5.86 -11.30 9.57
C VAL A 135 -5.60 -12.72 10.08
N ARG A 136 -5.40 -12.90 11.38
CA ARG A 136 -5.25 -14.22 12.02
C ARG A 136 -6.56 -14.95 12.18
N GLU A 137 -7.60 -14.21 12.56
CA GLU A 137 -8.94 -14.73 12.82
C GLU A 137 -9.97 -13.75 12.22
N PRO A 138 -10.29 -13.87 10.91
CA PRO A 138 -11.26 -13.00 10.27
C PRO A 138 -12.60 -12.97 10.99
N GLY A 139 -13.08 -11.75 11.33
CA GLY A 139 -14.29 -11.54 12.12
C GLY A 139 -14.07 -11.48 13.64
N SER A 140 -12.82 -11.55 14.12
CA SER A 140 -12.48 -11.43 15.54
C SER A 140 -12.48 -9.99 16.05
N SER A 141 -12.34 -8.99 15.17
CA SER A 141 -12.57 -7.58 15.50
C SER A 141 -14.07 -7.37 15.66
N GLY A 142 -14.54 -7.61 16.89
CA GLY A 142 -15.94 -7.56 17.24
C GLY A 142 -16.60 -6.27 16.78
N THR A 143 -17.64 -6.45 15.98
CA THR A 143 -18.75 -5.50 15.87
C THR A 143 -19.19 -5.17 17.29
N THR A 144 -18.90 -3.96 17.74
CA THR A 144 -19.60 -3.35 18.87
C THR A 144 -21.01 -3.00 18.41
N ASP A 145 -21.77 -4.02 18.01
CA ASP A 145 -23.20 -3.92 17.82
C ASP A 145 -23.86 -4.47 19.08
N GLY A 146 -24.38 -3.56 19.87
CA GLY A 146 -25.43 -3.90 20.81
C GLY A 146 -25.10 -3.73 22.28
N CYS A 147 -24.92 -2.49 22.76
CA CYS A 147 -25.62 -2.12 23.99
C CYS A 147 -27.11 -2.02 23.67
N SER A 148 -27.77 -3.17 23.56
CA SER A 148 -29.21 -3.23 23.63
C SER A 148 -29.59 -2.96 25.08
N SER A 149 -30.18 -1.80 25.30
CA SER A 149 -30.89 -1.45 26.53
C SER A 149 -31.91 -2.54 26.81
N ALA A 150 -31.77 -3.25 27.92
CA ALA A 150 -32.85 -4.02 28.51
C ALA A 150 -33.48 -3.13 29.60
N ASP A 151 -34.76 -2.87 29.43
CA ASP A 151 -35.70 -2.33 30.42
C ASP A 151 -35.61 -3.00 31.78
#